data_b019e9ccd8992eaf4af2f668e47bf3ce
#
_entry.id   b019e9ccd8992eaf4af2f668e47bf3ce
#
_cell.length_a   1.000
_cell.length_b   1.000
_cell.length_c   1.000
_cell.angle_alpha   90.00
_cell.angle_beta   90.00
_cell.angle_gamma   90.00
#
_symmetry.space_group_name_H-M   'P 1'
#
loop_
_entity.id
_entity.type
_entity.pdbx_description
1 polymer ?
#
loop_
_entity_poly.entity_id
_entity_poly.type
_entity_poly.pdbx_seq_one_letter_code
_entity_poly.pdbx_strand_id
1 'polypeptide(L)'
;MKLNELKSTAGSRRKELRVGRGMGSKGKTCGRGMNGQSKHNGAGTRPGFEGGQLPLYRAIPKFGFTNFTRKEYAIVNVAALDAKFEDGAVVTPTALIEAGLLKKTLSGVKVLGGEKMTKKLTVRASKFSASAKQAIEEAGGTIEVID
;
A
#
# COMPACT_ATOMS: atom_id res chain seq x y z
N MET A 1 23.32 25.47 -22.52
CA MET A 1 22.86 24.16 -23.05
C MET A 1 21.72 24.42 -24.01
N LYS A 2 21.86 24.02 -25.28
CA LYS A 2 20.80 24.18 -26.29
C LYS A 2 19.94 22.90 -26.32
N LEU A 3 18.68 22.99 -26.76
CA LEU A 3 17.75 21.84 -26.79
C LEU A 3 18.27 20.67 -27.64
N ASN A 4 19.03 20.97 -28.70
CA ASN A 4 19.66 19.93 -29.54
C ASN A 4 20.85 19.22 -28.91
N GLU A 5 21.38 19.74 -27.81
CA GLU A 5 22.50 19.14 -27.06
C GLU A 5 22.02 18.16 -25.96
N LEU A 6 20.69 18.18 -25.67
CA LEU A 6 20.10 17.29 -24.68
C LEU A 6 20.14 15.84 -25.20
N LYS A 7 20.90 15.01 -24.51
CA LYS A 7 21.01 13.58 -24.76
C LYS A 7 20.60 12.83 -23.50
N SER A 8 19.92 11.68 -23.69
CA SER A 8 19.66 10.78 -22.57
C SER A 8 20.97 10.24 -22.00
N THR A 9 21.00 9.98 -20.70
CA THR A 9 22.15 9.35 -20.04
C THR A 9 22.56 8.08 -20.76
N ALA A 10 23.86 7.85 -20.93
CA ALA A 10 24.38 6.65 -21.60
C ALA A 10 23.88 5.39 -20.89
N GLY A 11 23.32 4.45 -21.65
CA GLY A 11 22.73 3.21 -21.12
C GLY A 11 21.28 3.31 -20.63
N SER A 12 20.68 4.51 -20.54
CA SER A 12 19.27 4.68 -20.12
C SER A 12 18.26 4.21 -21.16
N ARG A 13 18.67 4.10 -22.41
CA ARG A 13 17.82 3.60 -23.49
C ARG A 13 18.44 2.36 -24.14
N ARG A 14 17.67 1.31 -24.29
CA ARG A 14 18.04 0.12 -25.04
C ARG A 14 17.33 0.12 -26.39
N LYS A 15 18.04 -0.26 -27.45
CA LYS A 15 17.43 -0.44 -28.77
C LYS A 15 16.38 -1.55 -28.67
N GLU A 16 15.20 -1.31 -29.21
CA GLU A 16 14.12 -2.30 -29.24
C GLU A 16 14.55 -3.58 -29.98
N LEU A 17 14.30 -4.72 -29.33
CA LEU A 17 14.61 -6.01 -29.89
C LEU A 17 13.45 -6.52 -30.76
N ARG A 18 13.64 -6.50 -32.06
CA ARG A 18 12.64 -7.05 -33.02
C ARG A 18 12.88 -8.54 -33.20
N VAL A 19 11.97 -9.38 -32.74
CA VAL A 19 12.02 -10.84 -32.88
C VAL A 19 11.27 -11.29 -34.17
N GLY A 20 11.52 -12.52 -34.61
CA GLY A 20 10.86 -13.07 -35.79
C GLY A 20 11.28 -12.42 -37.13
N ARG A 21 12.51 -11.87 -37.20
CA ARG A 21 13.07 -11.24 -38.42
C ARG A 21 14.24 -12.04 -39.04
N GLY A 22 14.20 -13.34 -38.87
CA GLY A 22 15.23 -14.26 -39.37
C GLY A 22 16.16 -14.78 -38.30
N MET A 23 17.09 -15.65 -38.71
CA MET A 23 18.02 -16.35 -37.79
C MET A 23 18.99 -15.42 -37.09
N GLY A 24 19.36 -14.30 -37.67
CA GLY A 24 20.27 -13.31 -37.08
C GLY A 24 19.67 -12.47 -35.92
N SER A 25 18.36 -12.51 -35.74
CA SER A 25 17.67 -11.73 -34.69
C SER A 25 17.01 -12.64 -33.66
N LYS A 26 17.65 -13.01 -32.56
CA LYS A 26 17.07 -13.90 -31.53
C LYS A 26 16.53 -15.25 -32.04
N GLY A 27 16.91 -15.68 -33.24
CA GLY A 27 16.66 -17.01 -33.75
C GLY A 27 15.21 -17.34 -34.10
N LYS A 28 15.02 -18.58 -34.52
CA LYS A 28 13.77 -19.17 -35.00
C LYS A 28 12.60 -19.09 -33.99
N THR A 29 12.90 -19.27 -32.72
CA THR A 29 11.89 -19.45 -31.66
C THR A 29 11.52 -18.15 -30.94
N CYS A 30 12.09 -17.01 -31.35
CA CYS A 30 11.80 -15.69 -30.74
C CYS A 30 11.98 -15.62 -29.20
N GLY A 31 12.87 -16.45 -28.64
CA GLY A 31 13.09 -16.55 -27.20
C GLY A 31 12.07 -17.43 -26.44
N ARG A 32 11.15 -18.09 -27.15
CA ARG A 32 10.13 -18.97 -26.52
C ARG A 32 10.63 -20.41 -26.29
N GLY A 33 11.80 -20.77 -26.77
CA GLY A 33 12.37 -22.12 -26.64
C GLY A 33 11.69 -23.13 -27.57
N MET A 34 11.78 -24.41 -27.25
CA MET A 34 11.17 -25.50 -28.03
C MET A 34 9.66 -25.54 -27.87
N ASN A 35 8.98 -26.46 -28.56
CA ASN A 35 7.54 -26.62 -28.55
C ASN A 35 6.96 -26.89 -27.15
N GLY A 36 5.69 -26.65 -26.99
CA GLY A 36 4.94 -26.83 -25.74
C GLY A 36 3.79 -25.82 -25.66
N GLN A 37 2.90 -26.00 -24.71
CA GLN A 37 1.67 -25.23 -24.60
C GLN A 37 1.91 -23.72 -24.51
N SER A 38 2.90 -23.26 -23.76
CA SER A 38 3.22 -21.83 -23.60
C SER A 38 3.98 -21.21 -24.78
N LYS A 39 4.22 -21.95 -25.84
CA LYS A 39 4.96 -21.49 -27.03
C LYS A 39 4.08 -20.89 -28.12
N HIS A 40 2.79 -21.16 -28.07
CA HIS A 40 1.81 -20.63 -29.01
C HIS A 40 1.29 -19.26 -28.56
N ASN A 41 0.66 -18.53 -29.47
CA ASN A 41 -0.03 -17.29 -29.13
C ASN A 41 -1.32 -17.61 -28.36
N GLY A 42 -1.68 -16.73 -27.44
CA GLY A 42 -2.87 -16.86 -26.63
C GLY A 42 -2.58 -16.85 -25.13
N ALA A 43 -3.63 -16.95 -24.36
CA ALA A 43 -3.53 -17.03 -22.91
C ALA A 43 -2.89 -18.37 -22.50
N GLY A 44 -1.95 -18.31 -21.56
CA GLY A 44 -1.41 -19.49 -20.89
C GLY A 44 -2.48 -20.20 -20.05
N THR A 45 -2.11 -21.26 -19.37
CA THR A 45 -2.98 -21.92 -18.40
C THR A 45 -3.33 -20.92 -17.28
N ARG A 46 -4.58 -20.97 -16.83
CA ARG A 46 -5.05 -20.16 -15.68
C ARG A 46 -4.21 -20.42 -14.43
N PRO A 47 -3.98 -19.43 -13.54
CA PRO A 47 -3.31 -19.66 -12.27
C PRO A 47 -3.99 -20.76 -11.45
N GLY A 48 -3.20 -21.64 -10.86
CA GLY A 48 -3.70 -22.78 -10.06
C GLY A 48 -4.26 -23.95 -10.88
N PHE A 49 -4.02 -24.00 -12.20
CA PHE A 49 -4.38 -25.17 -13.00
C PHE A 49 -3.36 -26.28 -12.82
N GLU A 50 -3.83 -27.48 -12.48
CA GLU A 50 -3.02 -28.65 -12.13
C GLU A 50 -3.20 -29.81 -13.16
N GLY A 51 -3.21 -29.50 -14.45
CA GLY A 51 -3.21 -30.49 -15.51
C GLY A 51 -4.48 -31.37 -15.63
N GLY A 52 -5.57 -30.99 -14.98
CA GLY A 52 -6.85 -31.73 -14.94
C GLY A 52 -7.12 -32.39 -13.57
N GLN A 53 -6.11 -32.51 -12.70
CA GLN A 53 -6.31 -32.87 -11.31
C GLN A 53 -7.12 -31.78 -10.58
N LEU A 54 -7.90 -32.18 -9.56
CA LEU A 54 -8.63 -31.22 -8.71
C LEU A 54 -7.65 -30.27 -8.02
N PRO A 55 -7.69 -28.96 -8.33
CA PRO A 55 -6.75 -28.02 -7.76
C PRO A 55 -6.84 -27.93 -6.25
N LEU A 56 -5.71 -27.75 -5.57
CA LEU A 56 -5.60 -27.70 -4.12
C LEU A 56 -6.63 -26.75 -3.48
N TYR A 57 -6.80 -25.55 -4.05
CA TYR A 57 -7.77 -24.56 -3.53
C TYR A 57 -9.24 -25.03 -3.58
N ARG A 58 -9.56 -26.06 -4.38
CA ARG A 58 -10.88 -26.69 -4.41
C ARG A 58 -10.98 -27.89 -3.44
N ALA A 59 -9.85 -28.54 -3.16
CA ALA A 59 -9.79 -29.66 -2.22
C ALA A 59 -9.82 -29.19 -0.76
N ILE A 60 -9.32 -28.00 -0.47
CA ILE A 60 -9.33 -27.43 0.88
C ILE A 60 -10.77 -27.08 1.29
N PRO A 61 -11.22 -27.48 2.52
CA PRO A 61 -12.52 -27.10 3.03
C PRO A 61 -12.71 -25.59 3.08
N LYS A 62 -13.86 -25.12 2.68
CA LYS A 62 -14.24 -23.70 2.82
C LYS A 62 -14.62 -23.43 4.27
N PHE A 63 -14.18 -22.32 4.79
CA PHE A 63 -14.50 -21.89 6.15
C PHE A 63 -14.75 -20.38 6.21
N GLY A 64 -15.56 -20.01 7.21
CA GLY A 64 -15.85 -18.61 7.49
C GLY A 64 -16.71 -17.91 6.42
N PHE A 65 -16.90 -16.64 6.65
CA PHE A 65 -17.64 -15.74 5.78
C PHE A 65 -17.03 -14.33 5.86
N THR A 66 -17.31 -13.51 4.87
CA THR A 66 -16.88 -12.10 4.90
C THR A 66 -17.91 -11.29 5.67
N ASN A 67 -17.52 -10.73 6.82
CA ASN A 67 -18.37 -9.84 7.59
C ASN A 67 -18.42 -8.45 6.94
N PHE A 68 -19.56 -8.13 6.30
CA PHE A 68 -19.78 -6.84 5.63
C PHE A 68 -20.02 -5.68 6.61
N THR A 69 -20.35 -5.96 7.88
CA THR A 69 -20.53 -4.94 8.93
C THR A 69 -19.23 -4.63 9.69
N ARG A 70 -18.10 -5.22 9.28
CA ARG A 70 -16.81 -5.01 9.93
C ARG A 70 -16.40 -3.54 9.85
N LYS A 71 -16.16 -2.95 11.01
CA LYS A 71 -15.61 -1.59 11.12
C LYS A 71 -14.09 -1.66 11.18
N GLU A 72 -13.42 -1.04 10.21
CA GLU A 72 -11.97 -0.88 10.18
C GLU A 72 -11.63 0.58 10.41
N TYR A 73 -10.71 0.84 11.34
CA TYR A 73 -10.26 2.19 11.67
C TYR A 73 -8.89 2.44 11.10
N ALA A 74 -8.66 3.67 10.63
CA ALA A 74 -7.34 4.14 10.29
C ALA A 74 -6.55 4.39 11.58
N ILE A 75 -5.36 3.80 11.69
CA ILE A 75 -4.55 3.83 12.90
C ILE A 75 -3.49 4.91 12.79
N VAL A 76 -3.33 5.71 13.84
CA VAL A 76 -2.26 6.70 14.00
C VAL A 76 -1.64 6.55 15.38
N ASN A 77 -0.32 6.59 15.45
CA ASN A 77 0.41 6.56 16.71
C ASN A 77 0.64 7.97 17.25
N VAL A 78 0.62 8.10 18.59
CA VAL A 78 0.88 9.37 19.29
C VAL A 78 2.24 9.96 18.91
N ALA A 79 3.29 9.14 18.80
CA ALA A 79 4.61 9.58 18.35
C ALA A 79 4.60 10.25 16.95
N ALA A 80 3.78 9.75 16.03
CA ALA A 80 3.65 10.35 14.72
C ALA A 80 2.94 11.71 14.77
N LEU A 81 2.02 11.91 15.71
CA LEU A 81 1.39 13.20 15.95
C LEU A 81 2.40 14.19 16.52
N ASP A 82 3.17 13.78 17.53
CA ASP A 82 4.21 14.62 18.14
C ASP A 82 5.29 15.08 17.15
N ALA A 83 5.66 14.21 16.19
CA ALA A 83 6.65 14.53 15.16
C ALA A 83 6.13 15.51 14.09
N LYS A 84 4.83 15.49 13.77
CA LYS A 84 4.26 16.20 12.61
C LYS A 84 3.53 17.48 12.95
N PHE A 85 2.94 17.58 14.12
CA PHE A 85 2.15 18.73 14.52
C PHE A 85 2.94 19.65 15.47
N GLU A 86 2.62 20.93 15.44
CA GLU A 86 3.17 21.93 16.35
C GLU A 86 2.38 21.97 17.66
N ASP A 87 3.00 22.51 18.70
CA ASP A 87 2.37 22.66 20.02
C ASP A 87 1.10 23.54 19.92
N GLY A 88 0.02 23.09 20.57
CA GLY A 88 -1.28 23.76 20.55
C GLY A 88 -2.14 23.47 19.30
N ALA A 89 -1.70 22.66 18.36
CA ALA A 89 -2.45 22.36 17.13
C ALA A 89 -3.71 21.50 17.40
N VAL A 90 -4.75 21.73 16.59
CA VAL A 90 -5.96 20.91 16.56
C VAL A 90 -5.85 19.84 15.49
N VAL A 91 -5.73 18.59 15.90
CA VAL A 91 -5.57 17.44 15.02
C VAL A 91 -6.93 16.87 14.67
N THR A 92 -7.40 17.13 13.45
CA THR A 92 -8.63 16.57 12.89
C THR A 92 -8.31 15.42 11.92
N PRO A 93 -9.27 14.56 11.54
CA PRO A 93 -9.07 13.53 10.52
C PRO A 93 -8.60 14.10 9.18
N THR A 94 -9.07 15.29 8.81
CA THR A 94 -8.64 16.00 7.59
C THR A 94 -7.19 16.47 7.68
N ALA A 95 -6.80 17.07 8.80
CA ALA A 95 -5.41 17.47 9.06
C ALA A 95 -4.42 16.28 9.02
N LEU A 96 -4.85 15.09 9.45
CA LEU A 96 -4.04 13.86 9.37
C LEU A 96 -3.80 13.41 7.93
N ILE A 97 -4.77 13.62 7.04
CA ILE A 97 -4.59 13.31 5.61
C ILE A 97 -3.66 14.34 4.95
N GLU A 98 -3.85 15.63 5.23
CA GLU A 98 -3.02 16.72 4.72
C GLU A 98 -1.56 16.59 5.18
N ALA A 99 -1.34 16.19 6.44
CA ALA A 99 -0.01 15.90 6.98
C ALA A 99 0.61 14.61 6.40
N GLY A 100 -0.14 13.82 5.62
CA GLY A 100 0.31 12.59 5.00
C GLY A 100 0.45 11.40 5.94
N LEU A 101 -0.10 11.48 7.16
CA LEU A 101 -0.11 10.39 8.14
C LEU A 101 -1.15 9.32 7.78
N LEU A 102 -2.23 9.71 7.14
CA LEU A 102 -3.28 8.82 6.69
C LEU A 102 -3.54 8.99 5.19
N LYS A 103 -3.81 7.89 4.51
CA LYS A 103 -4.28 7.91 3.11
C LYS A 103 -5.81 7.96 3.01
N LYS A 104 -6.50 7.34 3.96
CA LYS A 104 -7.98 7.23 4.02
C LYS A 104 -8.40 7.16 5.49
N THR A 105 -9.58 7.68 5.81
CA THR A 105 -10.16 7.62 7.17
C THR A 105 -10.86 6.30 7.48
N LEU A 106 -11.16 5.48 6.45
CA LEU A 106 -11.93 4.23 6.60
C LEU A 106 -13.24 4.44 7.38
N SER A 107 -13.50 3.63 8.42
CA SER A 107 -14.67 3.76 9.31
C SER A 107 -14.43 4.76 10.47
N GLY A 108 -13.36 5.54 10.42
CA GLY A 108 -12.94 6.51 11.43
C GLY A 108 -11.46 6.38 11.78
N VAL A 109 -10.99 7.29 12.59
CA VAL A 109 -9.58 7.32 13.04
C VAL A 109 -9.49 6.78 14.46
N LYS A 110 -8.49 5.91 14.70
CA LYS A 110 -8.14 5.40 16.02
C LYS A 110 -6.71 5.78 16.37
N VAL A 111 -6.56 6.47 17.49
CA VAL A 111 -5.24 6.87 18.01
C VAL A 111 -4.72 5.81 18.97
N LEU A 112 -3.51 5.34 18.73
CA LEU A 112 -2.79 4.38 19.58
C LEU A 112 -1.64 5.05 20.29
N GLY A 113 -1.49 4.72 21.57
CA GLY A 113 -0.32 5.08 22.37
C GLY A 113 0.80 4.05 22.21
N GLY A 114 1.95 4.39 22.74
CA GLY A 114 3.14 3.53 22.74
C GLY A 114 4.36 4.29 23.19
N GLU A 115 4.40 5.59 22.91
CA GLU A 115 5.48 6.49 23.30
C GLU A 115 4.91 7.71 24.04
N LYS A 116 5.78 8.39 24.77
CA LYS A 116 5.42 9.62 25.47
C LYS A 116 5.26 10.75 24.46
N MET A 117 4.30 11.60 24.70
CA MET A 117 4.05 12.81 23.92
C MET A 117 4.64 14.01 24.66
N THR A 118 5.26 14.91 23.93
CA THR A 118 5.88 16.12 24.50
C THR A 118 5.06 17.37 24.28
N LYS A 119 4.23 17.40 23.25
CA LYS A 119 3.46 18.56 22.80
C LYS A 119 2.01 18.50 23.28
N LYS A 120 1.44 19.66 23.57
CA LYS A 120 0.02 19.80 23.93
C LYS A 120 -0.80 19.87 22.67
N LEU A 121 -1.55 18.81 22.34
CA LEU A 121 -2.39 18.76 21.14
C LEU A 121 -3.86 18.55 21.54
N THR A 122 -4.77 19.16 20.77
CA THR A 122 -6.19 18.84 20.81
C THR A 122 -6.49 17.81 19.74
N VAL A 123 -6.73 16.55 20.15
CA VAL A 123 -6.88 15.44 19.20
C VAL A 123 -8.34 15.05 19.06
N ARG A 124 -8.86 15.15 17.83
CA ARG A 124 -10.22 14.77 17.44
C ARG A 124 -10.19 13.46 16.66
N ALA A 125 -10.70 12.37 17.25
CA ALA A 125 -10.72 11.06 16.61
C ALA A 125 -11.90 10.21 17.08
N SER A 126 -12.26 9.16 16.31
CA SER A 126 -13.39 8.29 16.65
C SER A 126 -13.09 7.36 17.82
N LYS A 127 -11.83 6.94 18.01
CA LYS A 127 -11.42 6.07 19.12
C LYS A 127 -10.00 6.33 19.58
N PHE A 128 -9.77 6.06 20.86
CA PHE A 128 -8.46 6.15 21.50
C PHE A 128 -8.16 4.86 22.26
N SER A 129 -6.91 4.43 22.31
CA SER A 129 -6.48 3.41 23.28
C SER A 129 -6.31 4.01 24.66
N ALA A 130 -6.32 3.18 25.71
CA ALA A 130 -6.11 3.65 27.08
C ALA A 130 -4.74 4.35 27.23
N SER A 131 -3.69 3.74 26.69
CA SER A 131 -2.33 4.32 26.68
C SER A 131 -2.24 5.63 25.89
N ALA A 132 -3.00 5.78 24.79
CA ALA A 132 -3.03 7.04 24.04
C ALA A 132 -3.68 8.16 24.84
N LYS A 133 -4.78 7.87 25.55
CA LYS A 133 -5.44 8.84 26.41
C LYS A 133 -4.50 9.35 27.49
N GLN A 134 -3.86 8.43 28.21
CA GLN A 134 -2.89 8.78 29.24
C GLN A 134 -1.75 9.64 28.71
N ALA A 135 -1.15 9.26 27.57
CA ALA A 135 -0.04 10.03 26.99
C ALA A 135 -0.45 11.45 26.57
N ILE A 136 -1.67 11.64 26.03
CA ILE A 136 -2.19 12.96 25.64
C ILE A 136 -2.52 13.80 26.88
N GLU A 137 -3.13 13.21 27.90
CA GLU A 137 -3.47 13.88 29.17
C GLU A 137 -2.23 14.25 29.98
N GLU A 138 -1.21 13.38 30.06
CA GLU A 138 0.08 13.65 30.69
C GLU A 138 0.83 14.80 30.03
N ALA A 139 0.74 14.92 28.68
CA ALA A 139 1.29 16.05 27.95
C ALA A 139 0.46 17.36 28.11
N GLY A 140 -0.71 17.30 28.76
CA GLY A 140 -1.62 18.44 28.93
C GLY A 140 -2.44 18.75 27.68
N GLY A 141 -2.62 17.78 26.78
CA GLY A 141 -3.49 17.87 25.62
C GLY A 141 -4.95 17.58 25.94
N THR A 142 -5.84 17.80 24.97
CA THR A 142 -7.28 17.52 25.08
C THR A 142 -7.72 16.47 24.08
N ILE A 143 -8.70 15.66 24.47
CA ILE A 143 -9.23 14.56 23.67
C ILE A 143 -10.70 14.85 23.35
N GLU A 144 -11.05 14.85 22.08
CA GLU A 144 -12.43 14.96 21.62
C GLU A 144 -12.79 13.72 20.78
N VAL A 145 -13.85 13.02 21.19
CA VAL A 145 -14.38 11.88 20.43
C VAL A 145 -15.39 12.36 19.42
N ILE A 146 -15.19 11.99 18.15
CA ILE A 146 -16.08 12.29 17.04
C ILE A 146 -16.72 10.96 16.60
N ASP A 147 -18.04 10.92 16.50
CA ASP A 147 -18.82 9.79 15.97
C ASP A 147 -18.87 9.78 14.44
#